data_b66a33c4cd44d14563f0ceb6f372c14e
#
_entry.id   b66a33c4cd44d14563f0ceb6f372c14e
#
_cell.length_a   1.000
_cell.length_b   1.000
_cell.length_c   1.000
_cell.angle_alpha   90.00
_cell.angle_beta   90.00
_cell.angle_gamma   90.00
#
_symmetry.space_group_name_H-M   'P 1'
#
loop_
_entity.id
_entity.type
_entity.pdbx_description
1 polymer ?
#
loop_
_entity_poly.entity_id
_entity_poly.type
_entity_poly.pdbx_seq_one_letter_code
_entity_poly.pdbx_strand_id
1 'polypeptide(L)'
;MTDDADDGTRRSTSTLDLSPTEHEWPVLESVVEYETGWYTGGYDLVELPDGRTKRYYWAELPPAVVVVAVVDDPSGFGLPVPETDAPAGPAVVMVEQYRPPIGELCYELPAGIVEGDEGYADAAARELEEEVGLVPESIELLEDFWCSTGVLRHPRGIVWAEGFSRGERKLDGSEFLDVVTVPVEGALDVARRDPANDATIEGLLLARADGHL
;
A
#
# COMPACT_ATOMS: atom_id res chain seq x y z
N MET A 1 -3.61 27.99 44.81
CA MET A 1 -2.39 28.69 44.36
C MET A 1 -1.34 27.60 44.19
N THR A 2 -0.89 27.23 43.07
CA THR A 2 -0.91 27.70 41.68
C THR A 2 -0.93 26.48 40.75
N ASP A 3 -1.75 26.57 39.73
CA ASP A 3 -1.67 25.73 38.54
C ASP A 3 -0.24 25.75 37.98
N ASP A 4 0.27 24.59 37.61
CA ASP A 4 1.29 24.48 36.56
C ASP A 4 0.78 23.53 35.49
N ALA A 5 0.32 24.14 34.42
CA ALA A 5 -0.05 23.47 33.19
C ALA A 5 1.20 22.85 32.55
N ASP A 6 1.14 21.55 32.32
CA ASP A 6 2.11 20.83 31.49
C ASP A 6 1.95 21.30 30.04
N ASP A 7 2.84 22.19 29.63
CA ASP A 7 2.99 22.65 28.25
C ASP A 7 3.66 21.54 27.44
N GLY A 8 2.82 20.78 26.77
CA GLY A 8 3.24 19.76 25.80
C GLY A 8 4.09 20.35 24.69
N THR A 9 5.37 20.51 24.94
CA THR A 9 6.37 20.89 23.93
C THR A 9 6.40 19.85 22.83
N ARG A 10 5.68 20.13 21.74
CA ARG A 10 5.96 19.51 20.44
C ARG A 10 7.45 19.68 20.18
N ARG A 11 8.16 18.56 20.08
CA ARG A 11 9.56 18.56 19.64
C ARG A 11 9.62 19.28 18.31
N SER A 12 10.21 20.47 18.31
CA SER A 12 10.61 21.14 17.08
C SER A 12 11.59 20.22 16.36
N THR A 13 11.10 19.50 15.35
CA THR A 13 11.95 18.93 14.35
C THR A 13 12.63 20.09 13.66
N SER A 14 13.95 20.24 13.85
CA SER A 14 14.74 21.14 13.03
C SER A 14 14.46 20.73 11.58
N THR A 15 13.75 21.57 10.84
CA THR A 15 13.54 21.39 9.41
C THR A 15 14.92 21.44 8.75
N LEU A 16 15.44 20.26 8.41
CA LEU A 16 16.52 20.18 7.44
C LEU A 16 16.01 20.86 6.17
N ASP A 17 16.73 21.86 5.70
CA ASP A 17 16.47 22.44 4.38
C ASP A 17 16.88 21.39 3.34
N LEU A 18 15.89 20.59 2.92
CA LEU A 18 16.02 19.56 1.90
C LEU A 18 15.59 20.09 0.53
N SER A 19 15.75 21.41 0.31
CA SER A 19 15.44 21.98 -1.01
C SER A 19 16.13 21.18 -2.10
N PRO A 20 15.40 20.66 -3.09
CA PRO A 20 15.98 19.89 -4.18
C PRO A 20 17.00 20.74 -4.90
N THR A 21 18.23 20.28 -5.01
CA THR A 21 19.17 20.83 -5.97
C THR A 21 18.67 20.45 -7.35
N GLU A 22 18.49 21.42 -8.25
CA GLU A 22 18.08 21.17 -9.63
C GLU A 22 19.15 20.28 -10.31
N HIS A 23 18.85 18.99 -10.42
CA HIS A 23 19.64 18.02 -11.17
C HIS A 23 18.78 17.46 -12.29
N GLU A 24 18.76 18.17 -13.41
CA GLU A 24 18.20 17.62 -14.63
C GLU A 24 19.32 16.91 -15.40
N TRP A 25 19.16 15.60 -15.56
CA TRP A 25 20.02 14.84 -16.46
C TRP A 25 19.30 14.69 -17.79
N PRO A 26 19.87 15.23 -18.89
CA PRO A 26 19.22 15.15 -20.19
C PRO A 26 18.96 13.72 -20.63
N VAL A 27 17.71 13.42 -20.98
CA VAL A 27 17.34 12.17 -21.64
C VAL A 27 17.56 12.37 -23.12
N LEU A 28 18.54 11.65 -23.69
CA LEU A 28 18.91 11.74 -25.10
C LEU A 28 18.04 10.85 -25.99
N GLU A 29 17.60 9.73 -25.46
CA GLU A 29 16.77 8.75 -26.14
C GLU A 29 15.94 7.98 -25.11
N SER A 30 14.68 7.69 -25.41
CA SER A 30 13.81 6.81 -24.64
C SER A 30 13.36 5.65 -25.53
N VAL A 31 13.61 4.41 -25.10
CA VAL A 31 13.34 3.22 -25.89
C VAL A 31 12.46 2.25 -25.09
N VAL A 32 11.32 1.92 -25.64
CA VAL A 32 10.51 0.79 -25.18
C VAL A 32 11.07 -0.47 -25.80
N GLU A 33 11.52 -1.42 -24.97
CA GLU A 33 12.09 -2.69 -25.45
C GLU A 33 11.02 -3.77 -25.56
N TYR A 34 10.03 -3.73 -24.65
CA TYR A 34 8.89 -4.61 -24.74
C TYR A 34 7.67 -4.08 -23.95
N GLU A 35 6.49 -4.51 -24.38
CA GLU A 35 5.20 -4.14 -23.83
C GLU A 35 4.36 -5.39 -23.61
N THR A 36 3.73 -5.45 -22.45
CA THR A 36 2.77 -6.51 -22.09
C THR A 36 1.41 -5.88 -21.83
N GLY A 37 0.37 -6.68 -21.67
CA GLY A 37 -0.91 -6.16 -21.16
C GLY A 37 -0.87 -5.71 -19.69
N TRP A 38 0.28 -5.87 -19.02
CA TRP A 38 0.45 -5.63 -17.59
C TRP A 38 1.43 -4.49 -17.28
N TYR A 39 2.54 -4.41 -18.00
CA TYR A 39 3.53 -3.36 -17.82
C TYR A 39 4.36 -3.14 -19.09
N THR A 40 5.00 -1.98 -19.15
CA THR A 40 5.93 -1.60 -20.23
C THR A 40 7.36 -1.55 -19.68
N GLY A 41 8.34 -2.06 -20.42
CA GLY A 41 9.74 -2.04 -20.03
C GLY A 41 10.64 -1.45 -21.10
N GLY A 42 11.70 -0.74 -20.68
CA GLY A 42 12.61 -0.10 -21.59
C GLY A 42 13.80 0.55 -20.90
N TYR A 43 14.44 1.50 -21.59
CA TYR A 43 15.50 2.31 -21.03
C TYR A 43 15.46 3.75 -21.53
N ASP A 44 16.01 4.64 -20.72
CA ASP A 44 16.39 5.98 -21.11
C ASP A 44 17.92 6.06 -21.26
N LEU A 45 18.41 6.57 -22.38
CA LEU A 45 19.80 6.95 -22.55
C LEU A 45 19.97 8.36 -21.98
N VAL A 46 20.68 8.46 -20.88
CA VAL A 46 20.82 9.69 -20.09
C VAL A 46 22.25 10.20 -20.18
N GLU A 47 22.43 11.52 -20.32
CA GLU A 47 23.72 12.17 -20.17
C GLU A 47 23.97 12.43 -18.68
N LEU A 48 25.09 11.90 -18.17
CA LEU A 48 25.52 12.06 -16.78
C LEU A 48 26.18 13.44 -16.59
N PRO A 49 26.27 13.96 -15.35
CA PRO A 49 26.91 15.23 -15.05
C PRO A 49 28.38 15.37 -15.51
N ASP A 50 29.07 14.26 -15.75
CA ASP A 50 30.43 14.20 -16.25
C ASP A 50 30.54 14.09 -17.79
N GLY A 51 29.40 14.20 -18.50
CA GLY A 51 29.29 14.14 -19.95
C GLY A 51 29.30 12.70 -20.54
N ARG A 52 29.40 11.67 -19.70
CA ARG A 52 29.21 10.29 -20.17
C ARG A 52 27.75 9.98 -20.35
N THR A 53 27.42 8.99 -21.13
CA THR A 53 26.05 8.49 -21.31
C THR A 53 25.88 7.13 -20.65
N LYS A 54 24.67 6.87 -20.13
CA LYS A 54 24.30 5.59 -19.52
C LYS A 54 22.84 5.25 -19.81
N ARG A 55 22.56 3.98 -20.04
CA ARG A 55 21.19 3.47 -20.08
C ARG A 55 20.66 3.24 -18.67
N TYR A 56 19.53 3.86 -18.37
CA TYR A 56 18.75 3.60 -17.16
C TYR A 56 17.53 2.78 -17.55
N TYR A 57 17.52 1.52 -17.14
CA TYR A 57 16.42 0.62 -17.42
C TYR A 57 15.28 0.88 -16.44
N TRP A 58 14.06 0.80 -16.94
CA TRP A 58 12.85 1.02 -16.17
C TRP A 58 11.76 0.01 -16.57
N ALA A 59 10.83 -0.23 -15.64
CA ALA A 59 9.55 -0.84 -15.90
C ALA A 59 8.45 0.11 -15.39
N GLU A 60 7.45 0.37 -16.22
CA GLU A 60 6.32 1.23 -15.93
C GLU A 60 5.08 0.38 -15.69
N LEU A 61 4.50 0.53 -14.51
CA LEU A 61 3.28 -0.13 -14.08
C LEU A 61 2.20 0.91 -13.78
N PRO A 62 0.91 0.55 -13.89
CA PRO A 62 -0.17 1.41 -13.43
C PRO A 62 0.00 1.79 -11.97
N PRO A 63 -0.56 2.94 -11.53
CA PRO A 63 -0.67 3.25 -10.12
C PRO A 63 -1.41 2.15 -9.37
N ALA A 64 -1.05 1.92 -8.10
CA ALA A 64 -1.73 0.95 -7.25
C ALA A 64 -2.17 1.58 -5.93
N VAL A 65 -3.15 0.97 -5.29
CA VAL A 65 -3.61 1.34 -3.95
C VAL A 65 -3.53 0.14 -3.02
N VAL A 66 -3.20 0.39 -1.76
CA VAL A 66 -3.18 -0.59 -0.66
C VAL A 66 -4.07 -0.08 0.46
N VAL A 67 -4.93 -0.94 0.98
CA VAL A 67 -5.98 -0.55 1.92
C VAL A 67 -5.70 -1.13 3.30
N VAL A 68 -5.50 -0.25 4.29
CA VAL A 68 -5.50 -0.65 5.70
C VAL A 68 -6.93 -0.54 6.23
N ALA A 69 -7.54 -1.67 6.53
CA ALA A 69 -8.90 -1.77 7.05
C ALA A 69 -8.90 -2.53 8.37
N VAL A 70 -9.56 -1.97 9.39
CA VAL A 70 -9.72 -2.61 10.71
C VAL A 70 -11.21 -2.74 11.04
N VAL A 71 -11.62 -3.94 11.40
CA VAL A 71 -12.99 -4.24 11.82
C VAL A 71 -13.01 -4.63 13.30
N ASP A 72 -13.95 -4.05 14.07
CA ASP A 72 -14.10 -4.36 15.50
C ASP A 72 -14.61 -5.77 15.75
N ASP A 73 -15.50 -6.25 14.88
CA ASP A 73 -16.10 -7.60 14.94
C ASP A 73 -16.13 -8.22 13.52
N PRO A 74 -15.13 -9.01 13.14
CA PRO A 74 -15.12 -9.70 11.85
C PRO A 74 -16.37 -10.54 11.59
N SER A 75 -16.92 -11.19 12.62
CA SER A 75 -18.10 -12.05 12.49
C SER A 75 -19.34 -11.27 12.07
N GLY A 76 -19.45 -10.03 12.52
CA GLY A 76 -20.52 -9.09 12.16
C GLY A 76 -20.58 -8.84 10.66
N PHE A 77 -19.46 -8.94 9.96
CA PHE A 77 -19.34 -8.79 8.51
C PHE A 77 -19.33 -10.12 7.74
N GLY A 78 -19.31 -11.26 8.44
CA GLY A 78 -19.16 -12.58 7.82
C GLY A 78 -17.73 -12.88 7.39
N LEU A 79 -16.77 -12.15 7.92
CA LEU A 79 -15.35 -12.41 7.71
C LEU A 79 -14.87 -13.56 8.62
N PRO A 80 -13.77 -14.23 8.27
CA PRO A 80 -13.13 -15.20 9.15
C PRO A 80 -12.79 -14.56 10.51
N VAL A 81 -12.95 -15.33 11.58
CA VAL A 81 -12.56 -14.89 12.94
C VAL A 81 -11.21 -15.51 13.24
N PRO A 82 -10.24 -14.73 13.75
CA PRO A 82 -8.93 -15.27 14.09
C PRO A 82 -9.04 -16.42 15.12
N GLU A 83 -8.40 -17.53 14.83
CA GLU A 83 -8.24 -18.62 15.80
C GLU A 83 -7.19 -18.25 16.84
N THR A 84 -7.60 -17.66 17.92
CA THR A 84 -6.72 -17.21 19.00
C THR A 84 -7.40 -17.42 20.34
N ASP A 85 -6.59 -17.65 21.40
CA ASP A 85 -7.05 -17.70 22.78
C ASP A 85 -7.36 -16.29 23.35
N ALA A 86 -7.06 -15.22 22.61
CA ALA A 86 -7.37 -13.87 22.99
C ALA A 86 -8.88 -13.58 22.85
N PRO A 87 -9.45 -12.69 23.67
CA PRO A 87 -10.82 -12.25 23.46
C PRO A 87 -10.97 -11.61 22.08
N ALA A 88 -12.16 -11.75 21.49
CA ALA A 88 -12.49 -11.09 20.25
C ALA A 88 -12.24 -9.56 20.38
N GLY A 89 -11.56 -9.00 19.41
CA GLY A 89 -11.17 -7.59 19.37
C GLY A 89 -10.94 -7.12 17.95
N PRO A 90 -10.54 -5.86 17.78
CA PRO A 90 -10.27 -5.31 16.46
C PRO A 90 -9.26 -6.14 15.68
N ALA A 91 -9.55 -6.35 14.41
CA ALA A 91 -8.70 -7.14 13.52
C ALA A 91 -8.45 -6.40 12.20
N VAL A 92 -7.22 -6.46 11.74
CA VAL A 92 -6.82 -6.02 10.41
C VAL A 92 -7.36 -7.02 9.40
N VAL A 93 -7.99 -6.52 8.36
CA VAL A 93 -8.42 -7.32 7.21
C VAL A 93 -7.23 -7.50 6.29
N MET A 94 -6.93 -8.76 5.96
CA MET A 94 -5.85 -9.14 5.07
C MET A 94 -6.35 -10.16 4.06
N VAL A 95 -5.54 -10.44 3.06
CA VAL A 95 -5.78 -11.50 2.08
C VAL A 95 -4.59 -12.46 2.06
N GLU A 96 -4.89 -13.74 1.89
CA GLU A 96 -3.89 -14.77 1.61
C GLU A 96 -3.92 -15.05 0.11
N GLN A 97 -2.82 -14.77 -0.59
CA GLN A 97 -2.74 -14.87 -2.04
C GLN A 97 -1.45 -15.54 -2.50
N TYR A 98 -1.56 -16.46 -3.45
CA TYR A 98 -0.39 -17.01 -4.13
C TYR A 98 0.17 -16.03 -5.15
N ARG A 99 1.46 -15.69 -5.04
CA ARG A 99 2.16 -14.76 -5.93
C ARG A 99 3.06 -15.54 -6.91
N PRO A 100 2.57 -15.86 -8.14
CA PRO A 100 3.33 -16.64 -9.12
C PRO A 100 4.75 -16.12 -9.41
N PRO A 101 5.02 -14.79 -9.44
CA PRO A 101 6.37 -14.29 -9.71
C PRO A 101 7.44 -14.76 -8.73
N ILE A 102 7.07 -15.00 -7.48
CA ILE A 102 7.98 -15.50 -6.44
C ILE A 102 7.71 -16.96 -6.06
N GLY A 103 6.59 -17.53 -6.52
CA GLY A 103 6.20 -18.91 -6.28
C GLY A 103 5.75 -19.22 -4.85
N GLU A 104 5.29 -18.22 -4.11
CA GLU A 104 4.99 -18.30 -2.68
C GLU A 104 3.60 -17.76 -2.35
N LEU A 105 3.07 -18.18 -1.19
CA LEU A 105 1.82 -17.70 -0.62
C LEU A 105 2.13 -16.51 0.31
N CYS A 106 1.46 -15.37 0.10
CA CYS A 106 1.69 -14.13 0.83
C CYS A 106 0.46 -13.74 1.65
N TYR A 107 0.71 -13.14 2.82
CA TYR A 107 -0.31 -12.42 3.58
C TYR A 107 -0.18 -10.93 3.30
N GLU A 108 -1.19 -10.34 2.71
CA GLU A 108 -1.14 -8.98 2.19
C GLU A 108 -2.35 -8.16 2.66
N LEU A 109 -2.21 -6.84 2.68
CA LEU A 109 -3.36 -5.96 2.76
C LEU A 109 -4.11 -6.00 1.42
N PRO A 110 -5.45 -5.82 1.40
CA PRO A 110 -6.21 -5.67 0.17
C PRO A 110 -5.59 -4.58 -0.71
N ALA A 111 -5.45 -4.85 -2.00
CA ALA A 111 -4.71 -3.96 -2.89
C ALA A 111 -5.05 -4.21 -4.36
N GLY A 112 -5.09 -3.15 -5.15
CA GLY A 112 -5.27 -3.30 -6.57
C GLY A 112 -4.79 -2.11 -7.38
N ILE A 113 -5.08 -2.15 -8.68
CA ILE A 113 -4.66 -1.13 -9.64
C ILE A 113 -5.69 0.01 -9.65
N VAL A 114 -5.20 1.23 -9.75
CA VAL A 114 -6.04 2.40 -10.02
C VAL A 114 -6.43 2.38 -11.50
N GLU A 115 -7.72 2.28 -11.78
CA GLU A 115 -8.24 2.15 -13.15
C GLU A 115 -8.71 3.49 -13.72
N GLY A 116 -8.44 3.70 -15.00
CA GLY A 116 -8.94 4.87 -15.74
C GLY A 116 -8.60 6.20 -15.06
N ASP A 117 -9.64 6.96 -14.72
CA ASP A 117 -9.53 8.27 -14.07
C ASP A 117 -9.82 8.21 -12.54
N GLU A 118 -9.80 7.01 -11.93
CA GLU A 118 -10.01 6.85 -10.50
C GLU A 118 -8.94 7.59 -9.68
N GLY A 119 -9.34 8.11 -8.50
CA GLY A 119 -8.41 8.45 -7.44
C GLY A 119 -8.11 7.25 -6.54
N TYR A 120 -7.10 7.35 -5.68
CA TYR A 120 -6.75 6.27 -4.73
C TYR A 120 -7.92 5.87 -3.83
N ALA A 121 -8.78 6.82 -3.43
CA ALA A 121 -9.93 6.53 -2.57
C ALA A 121 -11.00 5.71 -3.31
N ASP A 122 -11.28 6.02 -4.57
CA ASP A 122 -12.28 5.31 -5.37
C ASP A 122 -11.78 3.89 -5.67
N ALA A 123 -10.53 3.74 -6.10
CA ALA A 123 -9.89 2.45 -6.33
C ALA A 123 -9.88 1.60 -5.06
N ALA A 124 -9.55 2.19 -3.90
CA ALA A 124 -9.55 1.50 -2.62
C ALA A 124 -10.94 0.98 -2.21
N ALA A 125 -11.98 1.78 -2.42
CA ALA A 125 -13.36 1.37 -2.14
C ALA A 125 -13.77 0.20 -3.02
N ARG A 126 -13.45 0.25 -4.32
CA ARG A 126 -13.73 -0.81 -5.29
C ARG A 126 -13.00 -2.11 -4.92
N GLU A 127 -11.69 -2.06 -4.72
CA GLU A 127 -10.86 -3.22 -4.40
C GLU A 127 -11.29 -3.88 -3.07
N LEU A 128 -11.60 -3.06 -2.05
CA LEU A 128 -12.05 -3.60 -0.76
C LEU A 128 -13.41 -4.29 -0.88
N GLU A 129 -14.32 -3.78 -1.71
CA GLU A 129 -15.58 -4.47 -1.98
C GLU A 129 -15.35 -5.75 -2.79
N GLU A 130 -14.55 -5.70 -3.85
CA GLU A 130 -14.32 -6.82 -4.77
C GLU A 130 -13.57 -7.96 -4.10
N GLU A 131 -12.48 -7.68 -3.38
CA GLU A 131 -11.65 -8.69 -2.73
C GLU A 131 -12.23 -9.21 -1.41
N VAL A 132 -12.87 -8.33 -0.62
CA VAL A 132 -13.26 -8.62 0.75
C VAL A 132 -14.77 -8.64 0.97
N GLY A 133 -15.53 -7.87 0.19
CA GLY A 133 -16.97 -7.67 0.40
C GLY A 133 -17.28 -6.63 1.49
N LEU A 134 -16.40 -5.66 1.68
CA LEU A 134 -16.59 -4.53 2.58
C LEU A 134 -16.70 -3.22 1.79
N VAL A 135 -17.73 -2.42 2.11
CA VAL A 135 -17.90 -1.06 1.56
C VAL A 135 -17.59 -0.07 2.67
N PRO A 136 -16.51 0.73 2.55
CA PRO A 136 -16.12 1.70 3.55
C PRO A 136 -17.02 2.94 3.53
N GLU A 137 -17.24 3.55 4.69
CA GLU A 137 -17.92 4.85 4.83
C GLU A 137 -16.95 6.02 4.64
N SER A 138 -15.69 5.82 5.00
CA SER A 138 -14.64 6.83 4.90
C SER A 138 -13.32 6.20 4.46
N ILE A 139 -12.60 6.93 3.61
CA ILE A 139 -11.25 6.57 3.17
C ILE A 139 -10.37 7.81 3.30
N GLU A 140 -9.23 7.66 3.94
CA GLU A 140 -8.19 8.67 4.10
C GLU A 140 -6.92 8.21 3.39
N LEU A 141 -6.33 9.08 2.54
CA LEU A 141 -5.00 8.83 1.97
C LEU A 141 -3.96 9.12 3.05
N LEU A 142 -3.24 8.09 3.49
CA LEU A 142 -2.15 8.24 4.45
C LEU A 142 -0.90 8.78 3.78
N GLU A 143 -0.51 8.20 2.65
CA GLU A 143 0.66 8.61 1.89
C GLU A 143 0.57 8.12 0.44
N ASP A 144 1.25 8.83 -0.48
CA ASP A 144 1.52 8.35 -1.82
C ASP A 144 3.01 8.51 -2.16
N PHE A 145 3.57 7.53 -2.84
CA PHE A 145 5.00 7.50 -3.14
C PHE A 145 5.34 6.62 -4.35
N TRP A 146 6.56 6.76 -4.84
CA TRP A 146 7.11 5.93 -5.89
C TRP A 146 7.73 4.66 -5.31
N CYS A 147 7.34 3.48 -5.82
CA CYS A 147 7.95 2.21 -5.44
C CYS A 147 9.28 2.01 -6.18
N SER A 148 10.29 1.45 -5.47
CA SER A 148 11.56 1.02 -6.07
C SER A 148 12.13 2.00 -7.11
N THR A 149 12.29 3.25 -6.72
CA THR A 149 12.64 4.41 -7.57
C THR A 149 13.88 4.23 -8.46
N GLY A 150 14.69 3.21 -8.20
CA GLY A 150 15.86 2.88 -9.02
C GLY A 150 15.53 2.15 -10.32
N VAL A 151 14.30 1.63 -10.48
CA VAL A 151 13.91 0.81 -11.63
C VAL A 151 12.42 0.93 -11.99
N LEU A 152 11.55 1.21 -11.05
CA LEU A 152 10.12 1.26 -11.33
C LEU A 152 9.62 2.69 -11.54
N ARG A 153 8.71 2.83 -12.50
CA ARG A 153 7.77 3.94 -12.66
C ARG A 153 6.41 3.41 -12.19
N HIS A 154 6.23 3.34 -10.88
CA HIS A 154 5.06 2.76 -10.25
C HIS A 154 4.69 3.55 -9.00
N PRO A 155 3.73 4.47 -9.07
CA PRO A 155 3.21 5.15 -7.89
C PRO A 155 2.28 4.24 -7.10
N ARG A 156 2.27 4.38 -5.78
CA ARG A 156 1.42 3.63 -4.86
C ARG A 156 0.81 4.58 -3.83
N GLY A 157 -0.51 4.47 -3.61
CA GLY A 157 -1.19 5.10 -2.49
C GLY A 157 -1.43 4.09 -1.37
N ILE A 158 -1.23 4.50 -0.13
CA ILE A 158 -1.65 3.77 1.07
C ILE A 158 -2.82 4.52 1.68
N VAL A 159 -3.92 3.84 1.91
CA VAL A 159 -5.12 4.45 2.48
C VAL A 159 -5.56 3.75 3.75
N TRP A 160 -6.18 4.51 4.65
CA TRP A 160 -6.94 4.01 5.77
C TRP A 160 -8.43 3.99 5.43
N ALA A 161 -9.10 2.88 5.70
CA ALA A 161 -10.53 2.73 5.50
C ALA A 161 -11.23 2.41 6.82
N GLU A 162 -12.37 3.06 7.07
CA GLU A 162 -13.15 2.88 8.28
C GLU A 162 -14.66 2.99 8.04
N GLY A 163 -15.44 2.49 9.00
CA GLY A 163 -16.90 2.48 8.92
C GLY A 163 -17.36 1.58 7.77
N PHE A 164 -17.72 0.33 8.08
CA PHE A 164 -17.98 -0.63 6.99
C PHE A 164 -19.44 -1.04 6.95
N SER A 165 -19.94 -1.23 5.74
CA SER A 165 -21.14 -2.01 5.45
C SER A 165 -20.78 -3.24 4.61
N ARG A 166 -21.69 -4.23 4.58
CA ARG A 166 -21.48 -5.41 3.73
C ARG A 166 -21.72 -5.06 2.28
N GLY A 167 -20.75 -5.41 1.42
CA GLY A 167 -20.84 -5.41 -0.02
C GLY A 167 -20.89 -6.81 -0.60
N GLU A 168 -20.76 -6.92 -1.89
CA GLU A 168 -20.72 -8.19 -2.63
C GLU A 168 -19.31 -8.46 -3.10
N ARG A 169 -18.65 -9.48 -2.50
CA ARG A 169 -17.33 -9.93 -2.94
C ARG A 169 -17.41 -10.48 -4.35
N LYS A 170 -16.56 -9.96 -5.23
CA LYS A 170 -16.53 -10.33 -6.64
C LYS A 170 -15.13 -10.28 -7.20
N LEU A 171 -14.41 -11.37 -7.10
CA LEU A 171 -13.08 -11.51 -7.66
C LEU A 171 -13.10 -11.55 -9.19
N ASP A 172 -12.07 -11.02 -9.79
CA ASP A 172 -11.80 -11.21 -11.21
C ASP A 172 -11.52 -12.66 -11.54
N GLY A 173 -11.75 -13.06 -12.79
CA GLY A 173 -11.64 -14.49 -13.20
C GLY A 173 -10.24 -15.10 -13.07
N SER A 174 -9.23 -14.29 -12.82
CA SER A 174 -7.83 -14.71 -12.60
C SER A 174 -7.35 -14.50 -11.16
N GLU A 175 -8.19 -13.99 -10.28
CA GLU A 175 -7.89 -13.76 -8.87
C GLU A 175 -8.31 -14.94 -8.02
N PHE A 176 -7.36 -15.43 -7.23
CA PHE A 176 -7.53 -16.51 -6.28
C PHE A 176 -6.91 -16.10 -4.97
N LEU A 177 -7.73 -15.57 -4.08
CA LEU A 177 -7.31 -15.14 -2.75
C LEU A 177 -8.36 -15.51 -1.71
N ASP A 178 -7.92 -15.71 -0.49
CA ASP A 178 -8.77 -15.93 0.69
C ASP A 178 -8.67 -14.77 1.64
N VAL A 179 -9.82 -14.29 2.15
CA VAL A 179 -9.83 -13.24 3.17
C VAL A 179 -9.42 -13.86 4.50
N VAL A 180 -8.53 -13.18 5.19
CA VAL A 180 -8.12 -13.51 6.55
C VAL A 180 -8.23 -12.27 7.43
N THR A 181 -8.43 -12.45 8.72
CA THR A 181 -8.39 -11.36 9.68
C THR A 181 -7.34 -11.66 10.74
N VAL A 182 -6.58 -10.64 11.13
CA VAL A 182 -5.48 -10.77 12.06
C VAL A 182 -5.68 -9.75 13.19
N PRO A 183 -5.62 -10.16 14.48
CA PRO A 183 -5.67 -9.19 15.57
C PRO A 183 -4.68 -8.05 15.36
N VAL A 184 -5.09 -6.82 15.64
CA VAL A 184 -4.27 -5.62 15.39
C VAL A 184 -2.85 -5.75 15.97
N GLU A 185 -2.75 -6.27 17.21
CA GLU A 185 -1.45 -6.44 17.89
C GLU A 185 -0.52 -7.42 17.17
N GLY A 186 -1.07 -8.36 16.41
CA GLY A 186 -0.31 -9.39 15.66
C GLY A 186 -0.11 -9.08 14.19
N ALA A 187 -0.78 -8.07 13.64
CA ALA A 187 -0.81 -7.83 12.20
C ALA A 187 0.59 -7.58 11.60
N LEU A 188 1.40 -6.77 12.26
CA LEU A 188 2.76 -6.50 11.79
C LEU A 188 3.66 -7.74 11.88
N ASP A 189 3.47 -8.60 12.86
CA ASP A 189 4.24 -9.84 12.98
C ASP A 189 3.85 -10.83 11.87
N VAL A 190 2.58 -10.86 11.48
CA VAL A 190 2.11 -11.64 10.31
C VAL A 190 2.70 -11.08 9.02
N ALA A 191 2.62 -9.76 8.81
CA ALA A 191 3.15 -9.08 7.63
C ALA A 191 4.67 -9.28 7.42
N ARG A 192 5.41 -9.54 8.50
CA ARG A 192 6.87 -9.76 8.49
C ARG A 192 7.27 -11.23 8.33
N ARG A 193 6.32 -12.15 8.23
CA ARG A 193 6.62 -13.55 7.93
C ARG A 193 7.12 -13.66 6.49
N ASP A 194 8.05 -14.58 6.29
CA ASP A 194 8.56 -14.90 4.95
C ASP A 194 7.51 -15.71 4.14
N PRO A 195 7.19 -15.30 2.91
CA PRO A 195 7.66 -14.12 2.17
C PRO A 195 6.93 -12.84 2.60
N ALA A 196 7.70 -11.84 3.04
CA ALA A 196 7.15 -10.55 3.45
C ALA A 196 6.87 -9.65 2.23
N ASN A 197 5.74 -8.94 2.27
CA ASN A 197 5.35 -7.96 1.26
C ASN A 197 5.63 -6.54 1.75
N ASP A 198 6.34 -5.73 0.96
CA ASP A 198 6.72 -4.37 1.34
C ASP A 198 5.49 -3.47 1.57
N ALA A 199 4.51 -3.51 0.66
CA ALA A 199 3.30 -2.71 0.71
C ALA A 199 2.49 -2.94 2.00
N THR A 200 2.38 -4.19 2.42
CA THR A 200 1.70 -4.59 3.65
C THR A 200 2.40 -4.04 4.89
N ILE A 201 3.74 -4.17 4.93
CA ILE A 201 4.53 -3.63 6.04
C ILE A 201 4.43 -2.10 6.08
N GLU A 202 4.59 -1.42 4.93
CA GLU A 202 4.48 0.04 4.82
C GLU A 202 3.11 0.53 5.27
N GLY A 203 2.02 -0.10 4.80
CA GLY A 203 0.66 0.26 5.16
C GLY A 203 0.42 0.19 6.67
N LEU A 204 0.79 -0.92 7.31
CA LEU A 204 0.64 -1.07 8.76
C LEU A 204 1.50 -0.09 9.57
N LEU A 205 2.72 0.19 9.11
CA LEU A 205 3.60 1.14 9.78
C LEU A 205 3.12 2.59 9.65
N LEU A 206 2.60 3.00 8.48
CA LEU A 206 2.01 4.32 8.28
C LEU A 206 0.76 4.50 9.13
N ALA A 207 -0.19 3.55 9.06
CA ALA A 207 -1.40 3.59 9.88
C ALA A 207 -1.07 3.68 11.39
N ARG A 208 -0.02 2.98 11.84
CA ARG A 208 0.44 3.08 13.22
C ARG A 208 1.10 4.42 13.55
N ALA A 209 1.86 5.00 12.62
CA ALA A 209 2.51 6.29 12.81
C ALA A 209 1.51 7.43 12.93
N ASP A 210 0.38 7.32 12.20
CA ASP A 210 -0.71 8.31 12.20
C ASP A 210 -1.75 8.07 13.32
N GLY A 211 -1.60 7.00 14.10
CA GLY A 211 -2.39 6.73 15.29
C GLY A 211 -3.70 5.98 15.03
N HIS A 212 -3.82 5.32 13.89
CA HIS A 212 -4.97 4.46 13.55
C HIS A 212 -4.82 3.03 14.12
N LEU A 213 -3.57 2.59 14.40
CA LEU A 213 -3.25 1.26 14.98
C LEU A 213 -2.47 1.38 16.30
#